data_5b5f6caa71da5cfde6c7678da51b587e
#
_entry.id   5b5f6caa71da5cfde6c7678da51b587e
#
_cell.length_a   1.000
_cell.length_b   1.000
_cell.length_c   1.000
_cell.angle_alpha   90.00
_cell.angle_beta   90.00
_cell.angle_gamma   90.00
#
_symmetry.space_group_name_H-M   'P 1'
#
loop_
_entity.id
_entity.type
_entity.pdbx_description
1 polymer ?
#
loop_
_entity_poly.entity_id
_entity_poly.type
_entity_poly.pdbx_seq_one_letter_code
_entity_poly.pdbx_strand_id
1 'polypeptide(L)'
;MKKTLLYILLMFAAVKCCYGQDTLKEQRYNFHFQETTITQYKPGFSAPYTGLNSLSTTQETATSITTTLFGDARLWKGAEVVFDPELSGGSGISQTTGIAAFPNGETFRVGTSTPAIYIARLYFKQTFEWGKDKDTITDDQNQLAGLRSKRYFSFAIGKYGMADFFDGNTFSHDPRTQFMNWALMDNGAWDYPANTRGYVLGLYTELGQPDWTLRFALTMVTTTPNGAVWDTKIAHANTQTIEYERRYEIDGQKGTVRILGFLNNGKFGNYDEAIAQNPKAPNVDSTEAYGRHKYGFGISADQYLTKDFGVFAKVSYNDGQTETWFFTEIDRSLTFGGELKGTSWKRADDELGLAFIVDGLSSEHRDYLADGGYGFIIGDGRLNYSPEMVAELYYKINAFQKKFFLTPDYQFILHPAYNADRGPVNVFSLRAHVEF
;
A
#
# COMPACT_ATOMS: atom_id res chain seq x y z
N MET A 1 29.93 14.50 11.00
CA MET A 1 28.49 14.72 11.13
C MET A 1 28.04 16.17 10.88
N LYS A 2 28.63 17.22 11.45
CA LYS A 2 28.19 18.62 11.20
C LYS A 2 28.44 19.16 9.79
N LYS A 3 29.44 18.69 9.05
CA LYS A 3 29.72 19.14 7.69
C LYS A 3 28.85 18.47 6.62
N THR A 4 28.40 17.25 6.83
CA THR A 4 27.52 16.51 5.91
C THR A 4 26.10 17.08 5.90
N LEU A 5 25.61 17.51 7.07
CA LEU A 5 24.30 18.15 7.20
C LEU A 5 24.25 19.53 6.50
N LEU A 6 25.38 20.25 6.46
CA LEU A 6 25.48 21.56 5.80
C LEU A 6 25.46 21.44 4.27
N TYR A 7 26.01 20.36 3.71
CA TYR A 7 25.98 20.12 2.25
C TYR A 7 24.59 19.70 1.75
N ILE A 8 23.83 18.97 2.56
CA ILE A 8 22.43 18.63 2.27
C ILE A 8 21.56 19.88 2.30
N LEU A 9 21.73 20.79 3.27
CA LEU A 9 21.01 22.07 3.31
C LEU A 9 21.40 23.03 2.16
N LEU A 10 22.62 22.98 1.65
CA LEU A 10 23.06 23.84 0.55
C LEU A 10 22.60 23.36 -0.84
N MET A 11 22.31 22.09 -1.02
CA MET A 11 21.65 21.59 -2.24
C MET A 11 20.20 22.10 -2.37
N PHE A 12 19.52 22.35 -1.25
CA PHE A 12 18.13 22.86 -1.27
C PHE A 12 18.00 24.35 -1.62
N ALA A 13 19.09 25.12 -1.63
CA ALA A 13 19.04 26.56 -1.91
C ALA A 13 19.09 26.92 -3.40
N ALA A 14 19.28 25.96 -4.31
CA ALA A 14 19.55 26.24 -5.73
C ALA A 14 18.36 26.02 -6.66
N VAL A 15 17.22 25.51 -6.19
CA VAL A 15 16.02 25.38 -7.03
C VAL A 15 15.12 26.61 -6.87
N LYS A 16 15.48 27.69 -7.54
CA LYS A 16 14.52 28.76 -7.82
C LYS A 16 13.61 28.29 -8.95
N CYS A 17 12.43 27.79 -8.63
CA CYS A 17 11.33 27.67 -9.57
C CYS A 17 10.93 29.08 -10.05
N CYS A 18 11.14 29.37 -11.31
CA CYS A 18 10.50 30.48 -12.00
C CYS A 18 9.02 30.20 -12.15
N TYR A 19 8.21 30.77 -11.27
CA TYR A 19 6.76 30.86 -11.49
C TYR A 19 6.51 31.93 -12.56
N GLY A 20 6.22 31.50 -13.78
CA GLY A 20 5.65 32.31 -14.84
C GLY A 20 4.18 31.92 -15.01
N GLN A 21 3.26 32.86 -14.78
CA GLN A 21 1.89 32.75 -15.30
C GLN A 21 2.00 32.70 -16.83
N ASP A 22 1.65 31.53 -17.41
CA ASP A 22 1.22 31.50 -18.80
C ASP A 22 0.52 30.19 -19.17
N THR A 23 -0.51 30.31 -20.03
CA THR A 23 -1.17 29.30 -20.86
C THR A 23 -0.60 27.91 -20.70
N LEU A 24 -1.43 26.95 -20.32
CA LEU A 24 -1.15 25.52 -20.09
C LEU A 24 -0.14 24.94 -21.09
N LYS A 25 1.14 25.21 -20.86
CA LYS A 25 2.23 24.68 -21.65
C LYS A 25 2.50 23.26 -21.17
N GLU A 26 2.53 22.30 -22.10
CA GLU A 26 2.91 20.92 -21.76
C GLU A 26 4.26 20.90 -21.07
N GLN A 27 4.29 20.44 -19.84
CA GLN A 27 5.52 20.30 -19.07
C GLN A 27 6.39 19.21 -19.68
N ARG A 28 7.70 19.44 -19.73
CA ARG A 28 8.64 18.47 -20.31
C ARG A 28 9.35 17.59 -19.29
N TYR A 29 9.51 18.09 -18.07
CA TYR A 29 10.10 17.35 -16.95
C TYR A 29 9.63 17.97 -15.65
N ASN A 30 9.58 17.17 -14.60
CA ASN A 30 9.41 17.64 -13.23
C ASN A 30 10.34 16.90 -12.28
N PHE A 31 10.47 17.45 -11.07
CA PHE A 31 11.17 16.82 -9.97
C PHE A 31 10.40 17.12 -8.69
N HIS A 32 10.07 16.07 -7.95
CA HIS A 32 9.45 16.18 -6.64
C HIS A 32 10.30 15.46 -5.59
N PHE A 33 10.09 15.82 -4.35
CA PHE A 33 10.75 15.21 -3.21
C PHE A 33 9.72 14.89 -2.14
N GLN A 34 9.86 13.73 -1.52
CA GLN A 34 9.04 13.32 -0.41
C GLN A 34 9.91 12.63 0.65
N GLU A 35 9.64 12.92 1.92
CA GLU A 35 10.21 12.19 3.05
C GLU A 35 9.12 11.91 4.08
N THR A 36 9.07 10.68 4.56
CA THR A 36 8.16 10.23 5.61
C THR A 36 8.94 9.50 6.69
N THR A 37 8.83 9.98 7.91
CA THR A 37 9.34 9.29 9.10
C THR A 37 8.17 8.95 10.01
N ILE A 38 8.02 7.66 10.37
CA ILE A 38 6.97 7.19 11.28
C ILE A 38 7.61 6.55 12.48
N THR A 39 7.32 7.10 13.66
CA THR A 39 7.71 6.49 14.95
C THR A 39 6.46 5.96 15.63
N GLN A 40 6.48 4.67 15.97
CA GLN A 40 5.38 3.97 16.64
C GLN A 40 5.81 3.52 18.03
N TYR A 41 4.93 3.68 19.00
CA TYR A 41 5.07 3.16 20.36
C TYR A 41 3.91 2.22 20.67
N LYS A 42 4.24 1.00 21.10
CA LYS A 42 3.30 -0.03 21.54
C LYS A 42 3.56 -0.32 23.02
N PRO A 43 2.62 -0.05 23.92
CA PRO A 43 2.68 -0.52 25.31
C PRO A 43 2.73 -2.04 25.41
N GLY A 44 3.12 -2.55 26.56
CA GLY A 44 3.00 -3.98 26.86
C GLY A 44 1.53 -4.43 26.88
N PHE A 45 1.28 -5.68 26.51
CA PHE A 45 -0.02 -6.33 26.60
C PHE A 45 0.12 -7.77 27.11
N SER A 46 -0.99 -8.47 27.36
CA SER A 46 -0.97 -9.81 27.89
C SER A 46 -1.21 -10.87 26.80
N ALA A 47 -0.44 -11.97 26.85
CA ALA A 47 -0.67 -13.17 26.06
C ALA A 47 -0.18 -14.39 26.82
N PRO A 48 -0.91 -15.52 26.80
CA PRO A 48 -0.55 -16.72 27.58
C PRO A 48 0.59 -17.53 26.94
N TYR A 49 0.93 -17.30 25.68
CA TYR A 49 1.99 -17.99 24.94
C TYR A 49 2.54 -17.11 23.80
N THR A 50 3.68 -17.53 23.26
CA THR A 50 4.39 -16.84 22.18
C THR A 50 4.96 -17.86 21.20
N GLY A 51 4.77 -17.63 19.90
CA GLY A 51 5.39 -18.38 18.80
C GLY A 51 6.37 -17.52 18.00
N LEU A 52 6.86 -18.07 16.90
CA LEU A 52 7.92 -17.45 16.08
C LEU A 52 7.52 -16.08 15.51
N ASN A 53 6.30 -15.95 15.02
CA ASN A 53 5.79 -14.72 14.40
C ASN A 53 4.80 -13.97 15.31
N SER A 54 4.87 -14.19 16.62
CA SER A 54 4.02 -13.47 17.58
C SER A 54 4.44 -12.01 17.72
N LEU A 55 3.46 -11.14 17.86
CA LEU A 55 3.69 -9.78 18.35
C LEU A 55 4.30 -9.85 19.77
N SER A 56 5.40 -9.14 20.01
CA SER A 56 6.03 -9.06 21.34
C SER A 56 5.07 -8.51 22.38
N THR A 57 4.98 -9.15 23.54
CA THR A 57 4.15 -8.69 24.66
C THR A 57 4.74 -7.54 25.45
N THR A 58 6.05 -7.25 25.27
CA THR A 58 6.73 -6.14 25.94
C THR A 58 6.44 -4.83 25.22
N GLN A 59 6.62 -3.72 25.94
CA GLN A 59 6.59 -2.41 25.29
C GLN A 59 7.75 -2.29 24.29
N GLU A 60 7.49 -1.59 23.18
CA GLU A 60 8.50 -1.35 22.16
C GLU A 60 8.26 -0.06 21.40
N THR A 61 9.33 0.48 20.81
CA THR A 61 9.29 1.63 19.91
C THR A 61 10.02 1.24 18.63
N ALA A 62 9.40 1.51 17.49
CA ALA A 62 9.98 1.27 16.18
C ALA A 62 9.87 2.54 15.32
N THR A 63 10.83 2.73 14.42
CA THR A 63 10.84 3.89 13.51
C THR A 63 11.18 3.41 12.10
N SER A 64 10.38 3.84 11.14
CA SER A 64 10.64 3.70 9.71
C SER A 64 10.93 5.07 9.07
N ILE A 65 11.71 5.07 8.00
CA ILE A 65 12.01 6.25 7.19
C ILE A 65 11.95 5.87 5.71
N THR A 66 11.30 6.71 4.92
CA THR A 66 11.25 6.60 3.46
C THR A 66 11.48 7.98 2.86
N THR A 67 12.45 8.08 1.96
CA THR A 67 12.79 9.33 1.25
C THR A 67 12.83 9.04 -0.23
N THR A 68 11.95 9.66 -1.02
CA THR A 68 11.83 9.45 -2.47
C THR A 68 12.14 10.73 -3.23
N LEU A 69 12.95 10.61 -4.27
CA LEU A 69 13.07 11.62 -5.32
C LEU A 69 12.27 11.13 -6.52
N PHE A 70 11.36 11.96 -7.00
CA PHE A 70 10.56 11.68 -8.18
C PHE A 70 11.11 12.44 -9.36
N GLY A 71 11.28 11.78 -10.49
CA GLY A 71 11.70 12.39 -11.72
C GLY A 71 10.91 11.86 -12.90
N ASP A 72 10.24 12.76 -13.65
CA ASP A 72 9.50 12.42 -14.85
C ASP A 72 9.96 13.27 -16.01
N ALA A 73 10.11 12.67 -17.19
CA ALA A 73 10.53 13.34 -18.40
C ALA A 73 9.71 12.91 -19.63
N ARG A 74 9.12 13.88 -20.31
CA ARG A 74 8.42 13.68 -21.58
C ARG A 74 9.41 13.61 -22.74
N LEU A 75 9.45 12.45 -23.40
CA LEU A 75 10.35 12.20 -24.53
C LEU A 75 9.78 12.71 -25.83
N TRP A 76 8.51 12.41 -26.10
CA TRP A 76 7.69 12.88 -27.23
C TRP A 76 6.23 12.89 -26.82
N LYS A 77 5.33 13.23 -27.71
CA LYS A 77 3.89 13.31 -27.42
C LYS A 77 3.36 12.00 -26.86
N GLY A 78 2.89 12.05 -25.62
CA GLY A 78 2.32 10.91 -24.88
C GLY A 78 3.37 9.94 -24.32
N ALA A 79 4.66 10.14 -24.57
CA ALA A 79 5.73 9.27 -24.07
C ALA A 79 6.45 9.91 -22.88
N GLU A 80 6.52 9.18 -21.78
CA GLU A 80 7.14 9.62 -20.52
C GLU A 80 8.05 8.51 -19.97
N VAL A 81 9.11 8.92 -19.29
CA VAL A 81 9.98 8.02 -18.50
C VAL A 81 10.00 8.54 -17.08
N VAL A 82 9.69 7.66 -16.15
CA VAL A 82 9.74 7.91 -14.71
C VAL A 82 10.98 7.23 -14.12
N PHE A 83 11.66 7.94 -13.22
CA PHE A 83 12.82 7.43 -12.49
C PHE A 83 12.80 7.95 -11.05
N ASP A 84 12.53 7.06 -10.09
CA ASP A 84 12.44 7.39 -8.67
C ASP A 84 13.47 6.58 -7.86
N PRO A 85 14.62 7.15 -7.53
CA PRO A 85 15.48 6.60 -6.48
C PRO A 85 14.84 6.85 -5.11
N GLU A 86 14.86 5.82 -4.26
CA GLU A 86 14.27 5.87 -2.93
C GLU A 86 15.24 5.30 -1.90
N LEU A 87 15.34 5.98 -0.76
CA LEU A 87 15.98 5.46 0.44
C LEU A 87 14.90 5.02 1.41
N SER A 88 14.92 3.76 1.85
CA SER A 88 14.07 3.32 2.96
C SER A 88 14.85 2.53 3.98
N GLY A 89 14.38 2.55 5.22
CA GLY A 89 14.99 1.86 6.33
C GLY A 89 14.15 1.92 7.60
N GLY A 90 14.72 1.39 8.68
CA GLY A 90 14.01 1.24 9.95
C GLY A 90 13.25 -0.09 10.04
N SER A 91 12.32 -0.17 10.96
CA SER A 91 11.54 -1.39 11.22
C SER A 91 10.13 -1.04 11.70
N GLY A 92 9.21 -1.98 11.52
CA GLY A 92 7.94 -2.01 12.24
C GLY A 92 8.09 -2.59 13.64
N ILE A 93 7.07 -2.41 14.48
CA ILE A 93 6.97 -3.09 15.78
C ILE A 93 7.11 -4.61 15.57
N SER A 94 7.77 -5.29 16.52
CA SER A 94 8.06 -6.74 16.46
C SER A 94 8.66 -7.19 15.11
N GLN A 95 9.45 -6.34 14.44
CA GLN A 95 10.04 -6.61 13.13
C GLN A 95 8.99 -6.95 12.05
N THR A 96 7.85 -6.27 12.11
CA THR A 96 6.71 -6.42 11.20
C THR A 96 6.09 -7.83 11.26
N THR A 97 5.87 -8.35 12.49
CA THR A 97 5.18 -9.63 12.73
C THR A 97 4.08 -9.52 13.77
N GLY A 98 3.16 -10.49 13.74
CA GLY A 98 2.16 -10.73 14.77
C GLY A 98 0.92 -9.83 14.71
N ILE A 99 0.70 -9.14 13.59
CA ILE A 99 -0.53 -8.40 13.25
C ILE A 99 -0.72 -8.56 11.74
N ALA A 100 -1.90 -8.99 11.29
CA ALA A 100 -2.20 -9.17 9.87
C ALA A 100 -2.45 -7.81 9.17
N ALA A 101 -3.35 -7.01 9.69
CA ALA A 101 -3.53 -5.60 9.32
C ALA A 101 -2.43 -4.74 9.99
N PHE A 102 -1.22 -4.81 9.48
CA PHE A 102 -0.05 -4.20 10.13
C PHE A 102 -0.17 -2.68 10.23
N PRO A 103 0.14 -2.07 11.40
CA PRO A 103 -0.21 -0.66 11.69
C PRO A 103 0.74 0.38 11.07
N ASN A 104 1.58 0.02 10.10
CA ASN A 104 2.47 0.94 9.40
C ASN A 104 2.80 0.46 7.98
N GLY A 105 2.17 1.08 6.98
CA GLY A 105 2.34 0.77 5.57
C GLY A 105 3.72 1.04 4.98
N GLU A 106 4.55 1.82 5.67
CA GLU A 106 5.93 2.14 5.26
C GLU A 106 6.98 1.12 5.77
N THR A 107 6.54 0.00 6.36
CA THR A 107 7.44 -1.05 6.85
C THR A 107 7.45 -2.26 5.94
N PHE A 108 8.49 -3.05 6.04
CA PHE A 108 8.68 -4.28 5.28
C PHE A 108 9.12 -5.42 6.21
N ARG A 109 8.73 -6.64 5.87
CA ARG A 109 9.04 -7.84 6.65
C ARG A 109 10.41 -8.42 6.32
N VAL A 110 10.82 -8.40 5.04
CA VAL A 110 12.03 -9.03 4.51
C VAL A 110 13.10 -7.98 4.27
N GLY A 111 14.37 -8.35 4.47
CA GLY A 111 15.52 -7.49 4.23
C GLY A 111 16.11 -6.88 5.50
N THR A 112 16.89 -5.84 5.35
CA THR A 112 17.61 -5.18 6.44
C THR A 112 16.92 -3.88 6.85
N SER A 113 16.89 -3.59 8.16
CA SER A 113 16.44 -2.31 8.70
C SER A 113 17.44 -1.15 8.44
N THR A 114 18.66 -1.47 8.04
CA THR A 114 19.64 -0.43 7.68
C THR A 114 19.14 0.36 6.47
N PRO A 115 19.06 1.70 6.54
CA PRO A 115 18.66 2.51 5.41
C PRO A 115 19.52 2.24 4.17
N ALA A 116 18.86 1.96 3.06
CA ALA A 116 19.51 1.66 1.79
C ALA A 116 18.79 2.36 0.63
N ILE A 117 19.57 2.76 -0.37
CA ILE A 117 19.05 3.37 -1.60
C ILE A 117 18.80 2.27 -2.63
N TYR A 118 17.66 2.35 -3.29
CA TYR A 118 17.29 1.49 -4.40
C TYR A 118 16.45 2.27 -5.43
N ILE A 119 16.23 1.69 -6.59
CA ILE A 119 15.32 2.25 -7.59
C ILE A 119 13.91 1.76 -7.23
N ALA A 120 13.05 2.68 -6.81
CA ALA A 120 11.64 2.42 -6.53
C ALA A 120 10.87 2.24 -7.84
N ARG A 121 10.90 3.26 -8.69
CA ARG A 121 10.26 3.24 -9.99
C ARG A 121 11.27 3.52 -11.09
N LEU A 122 11.13 2.78 -12.18
CA LEU A 122 11.79 3.01 -13.45
C LEU A 122 10.95 2.38 -14.54
N TYR A 123 10.12 3.18 -15.20
CA TYR A 123 9.27 2.69 -16.28
C TYR A 123 9.15 3.69 -17.41
N PHE A 124 8.87 3.16 -18.59
CA PHE A 124 8.43 3.90 -19.76
C PHE A 124 6.91 3.83 -19.85
N LYS A 125 6.24 4.94 -20.14
CA LYS A 125 4.81 5.05 -20.32
C LYS A 125 4.52 5.71 -21.68
N GLN A 126 3.56 5.17 -22.44
CA GLN A 126 3.05 5.79 -23.67
C GLN A 126 1.55 5.93 -23.58
N THR A 127 1.05 7.11 -23.86
CA THR A 127 -0.37 7.44 -23.91
C THR A 127 -0.77 7.81 -25.35
N PHE A 128 -1.85 7.21 -25.82
CA PHE A 128 -2.51 7.50 -27.11
C PHE A 128 -3.85 8.14 -26.80
N GLU A 129 -4.08 9.32 -27.32
CA GLU A 129 -5.26 10.12 -27.04
C GLU A 129 -6.17 10.25 -28.26
N TRP A 130 -7.49 10.28 -28.03
CA TRP A 130 -8.47 10.62 -29.05
C TRP A 130 -9.65 11.39 -28.46
N GLY A 131 -10.43 12.08 -29.33
CA GLY A 131 -11.52 12.94 -28.89
C GLY A 131 -11.07 14.36 -28.63
N LYS A 132 -12.05 15.24 -28.36
CA LYS A 132 -11.83 16.68 -28.19
C LYS A 132 -11.87 17.14 -26.75
N ASP A 133 -12.59 16.39 -25.89
CA ASP A 133 -12.76 16.74 -24.47
C ASP A 133 -11.47 16.44 -23.70
N LYS A 134 -10.93 17.44 -23.05
CA LYS A 134 -9.66 17.34 -22.34
C LYS A 134 -9.82 17.77 -20.86
N ASP A 135 -9.07 17.12 -20.01
CA ASP A 135 -8.85 17.52 -18.63
C ASP A 135 -7.50 18.25 -18.50
N THR A 136 -7.44 19.20 -17.59
CA THR A 136 -6.19 19.77 -17.14
C THR A 136 -5.55 18.85 -16.13
N ILE A 137 -4.34 18.41 -16.41
CA ILE A 137 -3.50 17.63 -15.52
C ILE A 137 -2.56 18.59 -14.80
N THR A 138 -2.54 18.54 -13.48
CA THR A 138 -1.64 19.33 -12.65
C THR A 138 -0.27 18.67 -12.55
N ASP A 139 0.75 19.44 -12.22
CA ASP A 139 2.07 18.96 -11.84
C ASP A 139 1.98 18.22 -10.49
N ASP A 140 2.49 17.00 -10.45
CA ASP A 140 2.50 16.16 -9.25
C ASP A 140 3.58 15.07 -9.34
N GLN A 141 3.76 14.27 -8.29
CA GLN A 141 4.65 13.11 -8.27
C GLN A 141 4.28 12.15 -9.42
N ASN A 142 5.26 11.84 -10.28
CA ASN A 142 5.08 10.98 -11.46
C ASN A 142 3.97 11.45 -12.43
N GLN A 143 3.71 12.74 -12.47
CA GLN A 143 2.67 13.34 -13.31
C GLN A 143 3.11 14.68 -13.86
N LEU A 144 3.31 14.78 -15.18
CA LEU A 144 3.63 16.02 -15.87
C LEU A 144 2.37 16.84 -16.15
N ALA A 145 2.43 18.14 -15.86
CA ALA A 145 1.36 19.08 -16.18
C ALA A 145 1.09 19.15 -17.68
N GLY A 146 -0.18 19.34 -18.03
CA GLY A 146 -0.60 19.48 -19.42
C GLY A 146 -2.10 19.30 -19.62
N LEU A 147 -2.48 19.09 -20.88
CA LEU A 147 -3.84 18.73 -21.27
C LEU A 147 -3.88 17.28 -21.74
N ARG A 148 -4.75 16.47 -21.16
CA ARG A 148 -4.96 15.09 -21.57
C ARG A 148 -6.40 14.88 -22.01
N SER A 149 -6.60 14.17 -23.12
CA SER A 149 -7.95 13.77 -23.54
C SER A 149 -8.59 12.88 -22.47
N LYS A 150 -9.91 13.04 -22.27
CA LYS A 150 -10.71 12.14 -21.42
C LYS A 150 -10.81 10.72 -21.99
N ARG A 151 -10.46 10.54 -23.26
CA ARG A 151 -10.43 9.25 -23.94
C ARG A 151 -9.00 8.94 -24.36
N TYR A 152 -8.44 7.91 -23.78
CA TYR A 152 -7.07 7.51 -24.04
C TYR A 152 -6.86 6.02 -23.79
N PHE A 153 -5.81 5.50 -24.39
CA PHE A 153 -5.19 4.22 -24.03
C PHE A 153 -3.74 4.52 -23.63
N SER A 154 -3.31 3.99 -22.51
CA SER A 154 -1.91 4.06 -22.11
C SER A 154 -1.38 2.68 -21.72
N PHE A 155 -0.07 2.51 -21.88
CA PHE A 155 0.64 1.39 -21.30
C PHE A 155 1.92 1.88 -20.61
N ALA A 156 2.33 1.16 -19.57
CA ALA A 156 3.62 1.34 -18.93
C ALA A 156 4.35 -0.01 -18.85
N ILE A 157 5.67 0.02 -19.03
CA ILE A 157 6.53 -1.15 -18.89
C ILE A 157 7.75 -0.81 -18.07
N GLY A 158 8.05 -1.62 -17.06
CA GLY A 158 9.18 -1.41 -16.17
C GLY A 158 8.88 -1.75 -14.73
N LYS A 159 9.52 -1.05 -13.80
CA LYS A 159 9.37 -1.21 -12.35
C LYS A 159 8.45 -0.12 -11.80
N TYR A 160 7.42 -0.52 -11.04
CA TYR A 160 6.42 0.39 -10.43
C TYR A 160 5.78 -0.26 -9.19
N GLY A 161 5.05 0.49 -8.39
CA GLY A 161 4.17 -0.02 -7.34
C GLY A 161 2.80 -0.40 -7.91
N MET A 162 2.19 -1.47 -7.43
CA MET A 162 0.82 -1.81 -7.87
C MET A 162 -0.18 -0.73 -7.44
N ALA A 163 -0.03 -0.21 -6.23
CA ALA A 163 -0.83 0.90 -5.71
C ALA A 163 -0.69 2.20 -6.53
N ASP A 164 0.38 2.38 -7.32
CA ASP A 164 0.50 3.56 -8.20
C ASP A 164 -0.63 3.63 -9.26
N PHE A 165 -1.25 2.50 -9.57
CA PHE A 165 -2.22 2.39 -10.66
C PHE A 165 -3.56 1.77 -10.26
N PHE A 166 -3.61 0.96 -9.18
CA PHE A 166 -4.80 0.21 -8.77
C PHE A 166 -5.29 0.67 -7.39
N ASP A 167 -6.56 0.43 -7.11
CA ASP A 167 -7.25 0.71 -5.84
C ASP A 167 -7.07 2.15 -5.31
N GLY A 168 -7.00 3.13 -6.21
CA GLY A 168 -6.81 4.54 -5.88
C GLY A 168 -8.02 5.15 -5.15
N ASN A 169 -8.35 4.69 -3.95
CA ASN A 169 -9.42 5.24 -3.12
C ASN A 169 -9.07 6.65 -2.65
N THR A 170 -10.03 7.58 -2.73
CA THR A 170 -9.79 8.98 -2.43
C THR A 170 -9.40 9.24 -0.96
N PHE A 171 -9.88 8.42 -0.03
CA PHE A 171 -9.73 8.64 1.41
C PHE A 171 -8.88 7.59 2.12
N SER A 172 -8.52 6.50 1.42
CA SER A 172 -7.84 5.36 2.02
C SER A 172 -6.96 4.67 0.97
N HIS A 173 -5.74 5.17 0.80
CA HIS A 173 -4.82 4.68 -0.22
C HIS A 173 -3.34 4.90 0.15
N ASP A 174 -2.92 6.09 0.52
CA ASP A 174 -1.52 6.42 0.75
C ASP A 174 -1.15 6.44 2.23
N PRO A 175 -0.32 5.50 2.73
CA PRO A 175 0.08 5.45 4.14
C PRO A 175 0.99 6.62 4.56
N ARG A 176 1.52 7.41 3.62
CA ARG A 176 2.35 8.58 3.89
C ARG A 176 1.54 9.81 4.24
N THR A 177 0.30 9.86 3.79
CA THR A 177 -0.56 11.06 3.93
C THR A 177 -1.93 10.79 4.55
N GLN A 178 -2.43 9.56 4.47
CA GLN A 178 -3.75 9.11 4.95
C GLN A 178 -3.61 8.07 6.08
N PHE A 179 -4.48 7.06 6.14
CA PHE A 179 -4.40 5.94 7.07
C PHE A 179 -3.11 5.14 6.87
N MET A 180 -2.49 4.70 7.98
CA MET A 180 -1.20 3.99 7.93
C MET A 180 -1.34 2.47 7.90
N ASN A 181 -2.50 1.93 8.26
CA ASN A 181 -2.72 0.49 8.35
C ASN A 181 -2.72 -0.19 6.97
N TRP A 182 -2.07 -1.36 6.86
CA TRP A 182 -1.97 -2.12 5.59
C TRP A 182 -3.32 -2.47 4.97
N ALA A 183 -4.32 -2.82 5.77
CA ALA A 183 -5.66 -3.15 5.27
C ALA A 183 -6.46 -1.93 4.80
N LEU A 184 -5.96 -0.71 5.06
CA LEU A 184 -6.58 0.55 4.61
C LEU A 184 -5.90 1.12 3.37
N MET A 185 -4.58 0.91 3.17
CA MET A 185 -3.88 1.44 2.01
C MET A 185 -4.37 0.82 0.69
N ASP A 186 -4.72 -0.48 0.71
CA ASP A 186 -5.28 -1.21 -0.43
C ASP A 186 -6.44 -2.09 0.02
N ASN A 187 -7.03 -2.89 -0.88
CA ASN A 187 -7.95 -3.96 -0.52
C ASN A 187 -7.22 -5.01 0.33
N GLY A 188 -7.56 -5.18 1.61
CA GLY A 188 -6.80 -5.97 2.58
C GLY A 188 -6.49 -7.41 2.15
N ALA A 189 -7.43 -8.08 1.47
CA ALA A 189 -7.24 -9.45 0.98
C ALA A 189 -6.61 -9.53 -0.44
N TRP A 190 -6.15 -8.43 -1.00
CA TRP A 190 -5.41 -8.43 -2.25
C TRP A 190 -3.92 -8.66 -2.00
N ASP A 191 -3.49 -9.91 -2.10
CA ASP A 191 -2.07 -10.28 -2.04
C ASP A 191 -1.38 -9.81 -3.35
N TYR A 192 -1.14 -8.50 -3.46
CA TYR A 192 -0.65 -7.87 -4.68
C TYR A 192 0.86 -8.08 -4.88
N PRO A 193 1.30 -8.27 -6.14
CA PRO A 193 2.69 -8.56 -6.43
C PRO A 193 3.62 -7.44 -5.99
N ALA A 194 4.60 -7.80 -5.19
CA ALA A 194 5.60 -6.89 -4.67
C ALA A 194 6.90 -7.63 -4.30
N ASN A 195 8.03 -6.97 -4.55
CA ASN A 195 9.30 -7.42 -3.97
C ASN A 195 9.44 -6.87 -2.54
N THR A 196 10.57 -7.13 -1.90
CA THR A 196 10.94 -6.67 -0.55
C THR A 196 10.61 -5.20 -0.25
N ARG A 197 10.55 -4.33 -1.26
CA ARG A 197 10.33 -2.89 -1.10
C ARG A 197 8.99 -2.41 -1.66
N GLY A 198 8.06 -3.31 -2.00
CA GLY A 198 6.72 -2.95 -2.46
C GLY A 198 6.58 -2.71 -3.97
N TYR A 199 7.62 -2.97 -4.77
CA TYR A 199 7.62 -2.70 -6.21
C TYR A 199 7.61 -3.98 -7.02
N VAL A 200 7.17 -3.89 -8.29
CA VAL A 200 7.03 -5.01 -9.22
C VAL A 200 7.63 -4.68 -10.59
N LEU A 201 8.03 -5.71 -11.35
CA LEU A 201 8.35 -5.59 -12.76
C LEU A 201 7.19 -6.11 -13.60
N GLY A 202 6.74 -5.31 -14.57
CA GLY A 202 5.63 -5.76 -15.39
C GLY A 202 5.19 -4.80 -16.50
N LEU A 203 4.09 -5.19 -17.12
CA LEU A 203 3.34 -4.42 -18.09
C LEU A 203 2.04 -3.97 -17.42
N TYR A 204 1.73 -2.69 -17.49
CA TYR A 204 0.46 -2.08 -17.13
C TYR A 204 -0.21 -1.52 -18.38
N THR A 205 -1.54 -1.59 -18.44
CA THR A 205 -2.35 -0.96 -19.50
C THR A 205 -3.60 -0.32 -18.89
N GLU A 206 -4.04 0.78 -19.50
CA GLU A 206 -5.20 1.55 -19.06
C GLU A 206 -6.00 2.07 -20.25
N LEU A 207 -7.31 1.86 -20.22
CA LEU A 207 -8.27 2.45 -21.15
C LEU A 207 -9.15 3.45 -20.40
N GLY A 208 -8.87 4.74 -20.57
CA GLY A 208 -9.62 5.84 -19.95
C GLY A 208 -10.79 6.31 -20.81
N GLN A 209 -11.93 6.53 -20.15
CA GLN A 209 -13.12 7.15 -20.70
C GLN A 209 -13.62 8.25 -19.74
N PRO A 210 -14.53 9.14 -20.13
CA PRO A 210 -14.93 10.28 -19.30
C PRO A 210 -15.40 9.91 -17.90
N ASP A 211 -16.10 8.79 -17.75
CA ASP A 211 -16.74 8.38 -16.51
C ASP A 211 -16.36 6.97 -16.02
N TRP A 212 -15.47 6.30 -16.75
CA TRP A 212 -14.92 5.00 -16.31
C TRP A 212 -13.48 4.78 -16.81
N THR A 213 -12.79 3.85 -16.17
CA THR A 213 -11.44 3.41 -16.53
C THR A 213 -11.37 1.90 -16.39
N LEU A 214 -10.71 1.23 -17.33
CA LEU A 214 -10.36 -0.19 -17.23
C LEU A 214 -8.85 -0.32 -17.22
N ARG A 215 -8.31 -1.01 -16.20
CA ARG A 215 -6.88 -1.23 -15.98
C ARG A 215 -6.57 -2.72 -16.03
N PHE A 216 -5.41 -3.06 -16.54
CA PHE A 216 -4.88 -4.42 -16.50
C PHE A 216 -3.37 -4.39 -16.31
N ALA A 217 -2.86 -5.29 -15.49
CA ALA A 217 -1.42 -5.52 -15.33
C ALA A 217 -1.08 -7.01 -15.45
N LEU A 218 0.07 -7.27 -16.07
CA LEU A 218 0.75 -8.56 -16.08
C LEU A 218 2.14 -8.35 -15.49
N THR A 219 2.42 -8.99 -14.34
CA THR A 219 3.63 -8.71 -13.57
C THR A 219 4.37 -9.98 -13.17
N MET A 220 5.65 -9.84 -12.85
CA MET A 220 6.49 -10.93 -12.37
C MET A 220 6.23 -11.23 -10.90
N VAL A 221 6.53 -12.45 -10.50
CA VAL A 221 6.49 -12.94 -9.12
C VAL A 221 7.92 -13.11 -8.61
N THR A 222 8.14 -12.95 -7.31
CA THR A 222 9.43 -13.22 -6.69
C THR A 222 9.66 -14.72 -6.45
N THR A 223 10.91 -15.16 -6.39
CA THR A 223 11.26 -16.58 -6.19
C THR A 223 10.98 -17.11 -4.78
N THR A 224 10.81 -16.22 -3.82
CA THR A 224 10.47 -16.49 -2.42
C THR A 224 9.49 -15.43 -1.94
N PRO A 225 8.69 -15.69 -0.90
CA PRO A 225 7.72 -14.70 -0.38
C PRO A 225 8.37 -13.33 -0.13
N ASN A 226 7.82 -12.29 -0.76
CA ASN A 226 8.29 -10.90 -0.73
C ASN A 226 9.82 -10.73 -0.96
N GLY A 227 10.44 -11.64 -1.72
CA GLY A 227 11.88 -11.67 -1.96
C GLY A 227 12.37 -10.59 -2.91
N ALA A 228 13.70 -10.46 -3.03
CA ALA A 228 14.32 -9.48 -3.91
C ALA A 228 14.53 -9.98 -5.36
N VAL A 229 14.46 -11.28 -5.58
CA VAL A 229 14.80 -11.93 -6.86
C VAL A 229 13.53 -12.33 -7.61
N TRP A 230 13.41 -11.91 -8.87
CA TRP A 230 12.29 -12.24 -9.72
C TRP A 230 12.40 -13.66 -10.28
N ASP A 231 11.28 -14.37 -10.32
CA ASP A 231 11.18 -15.65 -11.01
C ASP A 231 11.11 -15.44 -12.53
N THR A 232 12.12 -15.95 -13.24
CA THR A 232 12.20 -15.80 -14.69
C THR A 232 11.33 -16.79 -15.46
N LYS A 233 10.67 -17.73 -14.79
CA LYS A 233 9.72 -18.68 -15.39
C LYS A 233 8.34 -18.03 -15.55
N ILE A 234 8.27 -16.95 -16.29
CA ILE A 234 7.06 -16.09 -16.44
C ILE A 234 5.81 -16.89 -16.83
N ALA A 235 5.94 -17.98 -17.57
CA ALA A 235 4.81 -18.85 -17.91
C ALA A 235 4.19 -19.57 -16.69
N HIS A 236 4.93 -19.70 -15.59
CA HIS A 236 4.53 -20.40 -14.37
C HIS A 236 4.48 -19.50 -13.14
N ALA A 237 5.10 -18.31 -13.21
CA ALA A 237 5.21 -17.35 -12.13
C ALA A 237 4.89 -15.95 -12.66
N ASN A 238 3.63 -15.57 -12.58
CA ASN A 238 3.12 -14.26 -13.00
C ASN A 238 1.87 -13.89 -12.22
N THR A 239 1.57 -12.61 -12.15
CA THR A 239 0.27 -12.16 -11.65
C THR A 239 -0.47 -11.37 -12.71
N GLN A 240 -1.78 -11.50 -12.69
CA GLN A 240 -2.71 -10.77 -13.53
C GLN A 240 -3.66 -10.01 -12.62
N THR A 241 -3.76 -8.70 -12.83
CA THR A 241 -4.69 -7.84 -12.09
C THR A 241 -5.52 -7.06 -13.07
N ILE A 242 -6.81 -7.01 -12.85
CA ILE A 242 -7.77 -6.22 -13.64
C ILE A 242 -8.60 -5.36 -12.70
N GLU A 243 -8.83 -4.09 -13.06
CA GLU A 243 -9.69 -3.20 -12.31
C GLU A 243 -10.60 -2.40 -13.24
N TYR A 244 -11.88 -2.35 -12.89
CA TYR A 244 -12.85 -1.44 -13.48
C TYR A 244 -13.21 -0.35 -12.48
N GLU A 245 -13.02 0.92 -12.86
CA GLU A 245 -13.37 2.10 -12.09
C GLU A 245 -14.54 2.83 -12.74
N ARG A 246 -15.55 3.19 -11.94
CA ARG A 246 -16.68 4.03 -12.34
C ARG A 246 -16.72 5.28 -11.49
N ARG A 247 -16.65 6.45 -12.13
CA ARG A 247 -16.83 7.77 -11.50
C ARG A 247 -18.29 8.21 -11.67
N TYR A 248 -18.86 8.81 -10.62
CA TYR A 248 -20.24 9.28 -10.60
C TYR A 248 -20.38 10.50 -9.69
N GLU A 249 -21.54 11.13 -9.72
CA GLU A 249 -21.89 12.24 -8.82
C GLU A 249 -23.28 11.98 -8.23
N ILE A 250 -23.42 12.25 -6.93
CA ILE A 250 -24.69 12.25 -6.20
C ILE A 250 -24.83 13.62 -5.57
N ASP A 251 -25.89 14.34 -5.88
CA ASP A 251 -26.17 15.70 -5.39
C ASP A 251 -24.97 16.67 -5.60
N GLY A 252 -24.29 16.54 -6.73
CA GLY A 252 -23.11 17.35 -7.07
C GLY A 252 -21.83 16.97 -6.31
N GLN A 253 -21.85 15.90 -5.54
CA GLN A 253 -20.69 15.37 -4.82
C GLN A 253 -20.10 14.18 -5.57
N LYS A 254 -18.78 14.18 -5.77
CA LYS A 254 -18.06 13.13 -6.50
C LYS A 254 -17.99 11.83 -5.68
N GLY A 255 -18.13 10.73 -6.38
CA GLY A 255 -17.92 9.40 -5.86
C GLY A 255 -17.30 8.47 -6.91
N THR A 256 -16.69 7.39 -6.43
CA THR A 256 -16.04 6.39 -7.29
C THR A 256 -16.28 4.99 -6.72
N VAL A 257 -16.53 4.04 -7.62
CA VAL A 257 -16.56 2.61 -7.30
C VAL A 257 -15.52 1.90 -8.16
N ARG A 258 -14.74 1.03 -7.53
CA ARG A 258 -13.73 0.18 -8.19
C ARG A 258 -14.04 -1.28 -7.92
N ILE A 259 -13.86 -2.10 -8.93
CA ILE A 259 -13.96 -3.56 -8.84
C ILE A 259 -12.66 -4.12 -9.39
N LEU A 260 -11.91 -4.77 -8.51
CA LEU A 260 -10.62 -5.36 -8.80
C LEU A 260 -10.73 -6.89 -8.75
N GLY A 261 -10.07 -7.58 -9.69
CA GLY A 261 -9.87 -9.02 -9.67
C GLY A 261 -8.40 -9.35 -9.89
N PHE A 262 -7.91 -10.42 -9.24
CA PHE A 262 -6.52 -10.84 -9.41
C PHE A 262 -6.37 -12.36 -9.48
N LEU A 263 -5.30 -12.79 -10.14
CA LEU A 263 -4.85 -14.16 -10.23
C LEU A 263 -3.32 -14.17 -10.10
N ASN A 264 -2.83 -14.76 -9.03
CA ASN A 264 -1.41 -14.98 -8.78
C ASN A 264 -1.06 -16.43 -9.12
N ASN A 265 -0.02 -16.61 -9.93
CA ASN A 265 0.53 -17.92 -10.29
C ASN A 265 1.97 -17.99 -9.80
N GLY A 266 2.35 -19.05 -9.13
CA GLY A 266 3.70 -19.15 -8.59
C GLY A 266 4.02 -20.53 -8.02
N LYS A 267 5.16 -20.56 -7.33
CA LYS A 267 5.62 -21.76 -6.61
C LYS A 267 5.13 -21.73 -5.17
N PHE A 268 3.81 -21.61 -4.99
CA PHE A 268 3.21 -21.43 -3.67
C PHE A 268 3.11 -22.73 -2.89
N GLY A 269 3.19 -22.68 -1.57
CA GLY A 269 2.83 -23.75 -0.66
C GLY A 269 1.32 -23.83 -0.45
N ASN A 270 0.82 -25.01 -0.08
CA ASN A 270 -0.61 -25.27 0.18
C ASN A 270 -0.82 -25.68 1.62
N TYR A 271 -1.78 -25.09 2.30
CA TYR A 271 -2.02 -25.29 3.72
C TYR A 271 -2.49 -26.71 4.04
N ASP A 272 -3.46 -27.25 3.30
CA ASP A 272 -3.99 -28.60 3.53
C ASP A 272 -2.92 -29.67 3.31
N GLU A 273 -2.08 -29.51 2.29
CA GLU A 273 -0.98 -30.44 2.06
C GLU A 273 0.07 -30.37 3.18
N ALA A 274 0.37 -29.18 3.71
CA ALA A 274 1.28 -29.03 4.84
C ALA A 274 0.73 -29.72 6.10
N ILE A 275 -0.56 -29.55 6.40
CA ILE A 275 -1.25 -30.25 7.50
C ILE A 275 -1.20 -31.76 7.28
N ALA A 276 -1.50 -32.24 6.06
CA ALA A 276 -1.48 -33.67 5.74
C ALA A 276 -0.08 -34.30 5.89
N GLN A 277 0.99 -33.55 5.57
CA GLN A 277 2.36 -34.00 5.74
C GLN A 277 2.78 -34.08 7.21
N ASN A 278 2.40 -33.08 8.03
CA ASN A 278 2.75 -33.05 9.45
C ASN A 278 1.69 -32.31 10.26
N PRO A 279 0.63 -33.00 10.75
CA PRO A 279 -0.48 -32.35 11.45
C PRO A 279 -0.14 -31.69 12.79
N LYS A 280 1.06 -31.92 13.35
CA LYS A 280 1.46 -31.34 14.66
C LYS A 280 2.40 -30.14 14.54
N ALA A 281 2.98 -29.95 13.39
CA ALA A 281 3.89 -28.85 13.08
C ALA A 281 3.96 -28.68 11.55
N PRO A 282 2.85 -28.27 10.91
CA PRO A 282 2.80 -28.13 9.47
C PRO A 282 3.76 -27.02 9.01
N ASN A 283 4.41 -27.26 7.88
CA ASN A 283 5.29 -26.28 7.24
C ASN A 283 4.87 -26.09 5.79
N VAL A 284 4.28 -24.95 5.46
CA VAL A 284 3.76 -24.65 4.13
C VAL A 284 4.87 -24.60 3.08
N ASP A 285 6.07 -24.13 3.43
CA ASP A 285 7.22 -24.06 2.53
C ASP A 285 7.61 -25.44 1.97
N SER A 286 7.39 -26.52 2.75
CA SER A 286 7.70 -27.89 2.32
C SER A 286 6.82 -28.39 1.18
N THR A 287 5.72 -27.70 0.93
CA THR A 287 4.73 -28.05 -0.11
C THR A 287 4.82 -27.18 -1.36
N GLU A 288 5.76 -26.23 -1.41
CA GLU A 288 5.89 -25.31 -2.52
C GLU A 288 6.06 -26.01 -3.88
N ALA A 289 5.19 -25.68 -4.83
CA ALA A 289 5.20 -26.22 -6.19
C ALA A 289 4.64 -25.24 -7.21
N TYR A 290 5.21 -25.27 -8.43
CA TYR A 290 4.61 -24.52 -9.54
C TYR A 290 3.25 -25.11 -9.97
N GLY A 291 2.42 -24.27 -10.57
CA GLY A 291 1.08 -24.62 -11.03
C GLY A 291 0.00 -24.39 -9.98
N ARG A 292 0.36 -23.73 -8.88
CA ARG A 292 -0.60 -23.27 -7.88
C ARG A 292 -1.00 -21.83 -8.12
N HIS A 293 -2.20 -21.53 -7.68
CA HIS A 293 -2.84 -20.24 -7.91
C HIS A 293 -3.39 -19.69 -6.60
N LYS A 294 -3.38 -18.38 -6.46
CA LYS A 294 -4.19 -17.62 -5.50
C LYS A 294 -5.00 -16.60 -6.28
N TYR A 295 -6.30 -16.57 -6.11
CA TYR A 295 -7.18 -15.64 -6.79
C TYR A 295 -8.13 -14.96 -5.82
N GLY A 296 -8.59 -13.79 -6.21
CA GLY A 296 -9.51 -13.03 -5.39
C GLY A 296 -10.06 -11.81 -6.09
N PHE A 297 -10.81 -11.04 -5.30
CA PHE A 297 -11.39 -9.78 -5.78
C PHE A 297 -11.46 -8.75 -4.65
N GLY A 298 -11.57 -7.47 -5.03
CA GLY A 298 -11.85 -6.36 -4.16
C GLY A 298 -12.91 -5.44 -4.76
N ILE A 299 -13.73 -4.86 -3.89
CA ILE A 299 -14.65 -3.76 -4.24
C ILE A 299 -14.32 -2.61 -3.31
N SER A 300 -14.01 -1.45 -3.88
CA SER A 300 -13.68 -0.24 -3.17
C SER A 300 -14.60 0.89 -3.63
N ALA A 301 -15.21 1.59 -2.70
CA ALA A 301 -16.07 2.74 -2.99
C ALA A 301 -15.70 3.93 -2.10
N ASP A 302 -15.74 5.11 -2.69
CA ASP A 302 -15.59 6.38 -1.99
C ASP A 302 -16.65 7.40 -2.44
N GLN A 303 -17.06 8.28 -1.53
CA GLN A 303 -18.08 9.29 -1.79
C GLN A 303 -17.86 10.52 -0.92
N TYR A 304 -17.76 11.67 -1.53
CA TYR A 304 -17.94 12.93 -0.80
C TYR A 304 -19.41 13.10 -0.40
N LEU A 305 -19.70 13.26 0.88
CA LEU A 305 -21.04 13.59 1.39
C LEU A 305 -21.24 15.10 1.44
N THR A 306 -20.17 15.83 1.68
CA THR A 306 -20.09 17.28 1.57
C THR A 306 -18.74 17.65 0.96
N LYS A 307 -18.49 18.93 0.69
CA LYS A 307 -17.16 19.40 0.24
C LYS A 307 -16.01 19.13 1.24
N ASP A 308 -16.34 18.94 2.52
CA ASP A 308 -15.37 18.78 3.60
C ASP A 308 -15.42 17.39 4.25
N PHE A 309 -16.42 16.56 3.95
CA PHE A 309 -16.55 15.22 4.54
C PHE A 309 -16.76 14.17 3.47
N GLY A 310 -15.90 13.17 3.48
CA GLY A 310 -15.98 12.01 2.62
C GLY A 310 -15.96 10.71 3.40
N VAL A 311 -16.50 9.66 2.80
CA VAL A 311 -16.56 8.31 3.36
C VAL A 311 -16.09 7.28 2.35
N PHE A 312 -15.64 6.14 2.84
CA PHE A 312 -15.26 5.01 2.00
C PHE A 312 -15.67 3.68 2.63
N ALA A 313 -15.74 2.65 1.80
CA ALA A 313 -15.86 1.26 2.22
C ALA A 313 -15.14 0.36 1.21
N LYS A 314 -14.46 -0.68 1.70
CA LYS A 314 -13.85 -1.71 0.87
C LYS A 314 -14.26 -3.09 1.39
N VAL A 315 -14.44 -4.04 0.49
CA VAL A 315 -14.59 -5.45 0.81
C VAL A 315 -13.72 -6.26 -0.14
N SER A 316 -12.98 -7.21 0.41
CA SER A 316 -12.10 -8.05 -0.40
C SER A 316 -12.03 -9.50 0.10
N TYR A 317 -11.67 -10.37 -0.81
CA TYR A 317 -11.63 -11.80 -0.65
C TYR A 317 -10.54 -12.42 -1.50
N ASN A 318 -9.86 -13.44 -0.96
CA ASN A 318 -9.10 -14.41 -1.74
C ASN A 318 -9.45 -15.85 -1.31
N ASP A 319 -9.04 -16.84 -2.09
CA ASP A 319 -9.36 -18.25 -1.86
C ASP A 319 -8.71 -18.83 -0.60
N GLY A 320 -7.58 -18.26 -0.14
CA GLY A 320 -6.92 -18.61 1.11
C GLY A 320 -6.43 -20.06 1.22
N GLN A 321 -6.17 -20.73 0.10
CA GLN A 321 -5.71 -22.13 0.06
C GLN A 321 -4.19 -22.25 0.09
N THR A 322 -3.51 -21.21 -0.37
CA THR A 322 -2.04 -21.16 -0.48
C THR A 322 -1.46 -20.07 0.42
N GLU A 323 -0.19 -20.23 0.76
CA GLU A 323 0.54 -19.25 1.54
C GLU A 323 0.46 -17.83 0.95
N THR A 324 0.64 -16.83 1.81
CA THR A 324 0.85 -15.45 1.38
C THR A 324 2.22 -15.33 0.74
N TRP A 325 2.25 -14.78 -0.50
CA TRP A 325 3.50 -14.67 -1.24
C TRP A 325 4.10 -13.26 -1.21
N PHE A 326 3.26 -12.26 -1.04
CA PHE A 326 3.77 -10.90 -1.08
C PHE A 326 3.83 -10.26 0.31
N PHE A 327 2.72 -10.02 1.01
CA PHE A 327 2.81 -9.61 2.41
C PHE A 327 1.51 -9.61 3.23
N THR A 328 0.35 -9.55 2.63
CA THR A 328 -0.90 -9.49 3.40
C THR A 328 -1.43 -10.88 3.74
N GLU A 329 -1.33 -11.29 5.00
CA GLU A 329 -1.95 -12.53 5.48
C GLU A 329 -3.42 -12.30 5.90
N ILE A 330 -4.20 -11.86 4.92
CA ILE A 330 -5.63 -11.54 5.05
C ILE A 330 -6.36 -12.22 3.91
N ASP A 331 -7.32 -13.11 4.22
CA ASP A 331 -8.10 -13.81 3.20
C ASP A 331 -9.47 -13.17 2.98
N ARG A 332 -9.96 -12.42 3.96
CA ARG A 332 -11.21 -11.68 3.93
C ARG A 332 -11.04 -10.35 4.63
N SER A 333 -11.48 -9.25 4.03
CA SER A 333 -11.39 -7.94 4.65
C SER A 333 -12.66 -7.13 4.40
N LEU A 334 -13.09 -6.43 5.44
CA LEU A 334 -14.09 -5.38 5.39
C LEU A 334 -13.49 -4.15 6.07
N THR A 335 -13.37 -3.06 5.34
CA THR A 335 -12.92 -1.77 5.88
C THR A 335 -13.90 -0.68 5.53
N PHE A 336 -14.09 0.27 6.44
CA PHE A 336 -14.91 1.45 6.21
C PHE A 336 -14.46 2.59 7.10
N GLY A 337 -14.68 3.81 6.63
CA GLY A 337 -14.24 4.98 7.37
C GLY A 337 -14.62 6.28 6.68
N GLY A 338 -14.03 7.36 7.15
CA GLY A 338 -14.21 8.67 6.56
C GLY A 338 -13.15 9.65 6.98
N GLU A 339 -13.11 10.76 6.26
CA GLU A 339 -12.18 11.86 6.45
C GLU A 339 -12.94 13.19 6.48
N LEU A 340 -12.59 14.02 7.45
CA LEU A 340 -13.19 15.33 7.67
C LEU A 340 -12.10 16.43 7.62
N LYS A 341 -12.25 17.39 6.71
CA LYS A 341 -11.39 18.59 6.63
C LYS A 341 -11.65 19.55 7.77
N GLY A 342 -10.60 20.20 8.23
CA GLY A 342 -10.61 21.10 9.37
C GLY A 342 -11.29 22.45 9.17
N THR A 343 -12.10 22.63 8.14
CA THR A 343 -12.78 23.89 7.82
C THR A 343 -13.66 24.39 8.97
N SER A 344 -14.37 23.48 9.64
CA SER A 344 -15.27 23.84 10.75
C SER A 344 -14.54 24.36 11.99
N TRP A 345 -13.27 24.00 12.19
CA TRP A 345 -12.41 24.53 13.28
C TRP A 345 -11.31 25.46 12.78
N LYS A 346 -11.50 26.05 11.58
CA LYS A 346 -10.62 27.09 10.97
C LYS A 346 -9.22 26.62 10.63
N ARG A 347 -9.07 25.34 10.33
CA ARG A 347 -7.83 24.71 9.86
C ARG A 347 -8.10 23.88 8.60
N ALA A 348 -8.53 24.56 7.54
CA ALA A 348 -9.04 23.94 6.31
C ALA A 348 -8.06 22.98 5.60
N ASP A 349 -6.77 23.09 5.92
CA ASP A 349 -5.73 22.21 5.36
C ASP A 349 -5.34 21.06 6.32
N ASP A 350 -6.01 20.96 7.49
CA ASP A 350 -5.88 19.80 8.37
C ASP A 350 -6.95 18.77 8.02
N GLU A 351 -6.70 17.51 8.35
CA GLU A 351 -7.60 16.39 8.09
C GLU A 351 -7.70 15.46 9.31
N LEU A 352 -8.90 15.03 9.62
CA LEU A 352 -9.21 14.04 10.65
C LEU A 352 -9.76 12.79 9.97
N GLY A 353 -9.10 11.65 10.12
CA GLY A 353 -9.55 10.37 9.60
C GLY A 353 -9.90 9.38 10.70
N LEU A 354 -10.99 8.64 10.52
CA LEU A 354 -11.40 7.52 11.36
C LEU A 354 -11.83 6.36 10.49
N ALA A 355 -11.26 5.18 10.74
CA ALA A 355 -11.60 3.97 10.00
C ALA A 355 -11.65 2.74 10.91
N PHE A 356 -12.35 1.72 10.42
CA PHE A 356 -12.51 0.42 11.05
C PHE A 356 -12.20 -0.70 10.06
N ILE A 357 -11.58 -1.76 10.58
CA ILE A 357 -11.14 -2.94 9.84
C ILE A 357 -11.70 -4.17 10.54
N VAL A 358 -12.17 -5.14 9.76
CA VAL A 358 -12.51 -6.48 10.21
C VAL A 358 -11.92 -7.46 9.21
N ASP A 359 -10.88 -8.15 9.63
CA ASP A 359 -10.17 -9.12 8.80
C ASP A 359 -10.37 -10.55 9.27
N GLY A 360 -10.31 -11.49 8.35
CA GLY A 360 -10.51 -12.91 8.61
C GLY A 360 -9.70 -13.80 7.69
N LEU A 361 -9.60 -15.05 8.08
CA LEU A 361 -8.91 -16.12 7.35
C LEU A 361 -9.90 -17.10 6.69
N SER A 362 -9.42 -17.84 5.69
CA SER A 362 -10.05 -19.06 5.18
C SER A 362 -10.07 -20.16 6.23
N SER A 363 -10.81 -21.25 5.99
CA SER A 363 -10.77 -22.44 6.84
C SER A 363 -9.39 -23.08 6.84
N GLU A 364 -8.80 -23.22 5.68
CA GLU A 364 -7.52 -23.87 5.44
C GLU A 364 -6.37 -23.15 6.15
N HIS A 365 -6.38 -21.82 6.06
CA HIS A 365 -5.37 -20.98 6.72
C HIS A 365 -5.53 -20.99 8.26
N ARG A 366 -6.78 -20.96 8.77
CA ARG A 366 -7.05 -21.09 10.21
C ARG A 366 -6.58 -22.42 10.77
N ASP A 367 -6.91 -23.53 10.07
CA ASP A 367 -6.55 -24.89 10.50
C ASP A 367 -5.02 -25.05 10.50
N TYR A 368 -4.34 -24.52 9.48
CA TYR A 368 -2.88 -24.49 9.41
C TYR A 368 -2.24 -23.77 10.61
N LEU A 369 -2.72 -22.57 10.97
CA LEU A 369 -2.21 -21.82 12.13
C LEU A 369 -2.61 -22.47 13.46
N ALA A 370 -3.79 -23.11 13.56
CA ALA A 370 -4.25 -23.81 14.75
C ALA A 370 -3.41 -25.05 15.05
N ASP A 371 -2.96 -25.75 14.02
CA ASP A 371 -2.07 -26.91 14.11
C ASP A 371 -0.59 -26.53 14.34
N GLY A 372 -0.31 -25.24 14.56
CA GLY A 372 1.01 -24.73 14.91
C GLY A 372 1.86 -24.30 13.71
N GLY A 373 1.26 -24.15 12.54
CA GLY A 373 1.92 -23.55 11.35
C GLY A 373 2.29 -22.10 11.57
N TYR A 374 3.25 -21.64 10.79
CA TYR A 374 3.72 -20.25 10.76
C TYR A 374 3.56 -19.69 9.36
N GLY A 375 2.89 -18.55 9.26
CA GLY A 375 2.78 -17.79 8.01
C GLY A 375 3.96 -16.84 7.81
N PHE A 376 3.81 -15.96 6.83
CA PHE A 376 4.83 -14.97 6.48
C PHE A 376 5.05 -13.90 7.57
N ILE A 377 3.97 -13.38 8.17
CA ILE A 377 4.02 -12.38 9.24
C ILE A 377 3.30 -12.78 10.52
N ILE A 378 2.43 -13.81 10.49
CA ILE A 378 1.66 -14.27 11.64
C ILE A 378 1.95 -15.72 11.98
N GLY A 379 1.55 -16.14 13.17
CA GLY A 379 1.67 -17.51 13.68
C GLY A 379 2.19 -17.52 15.11
N ASP A 380 1.32 -17.96 16.03
CA ASP A 380 1.59 -18.00 17.48
C ASP A 380 1.93 -19.42 17.98
N GLY A 381 2.05 -20.40 17.07
CA GLY A 381 2.25 -21.82 17.39
C GLY A 381 0.97 -22.54 17.80
N ARG A 382 -0.14 -21.84 17.96
CA ARG A 382 -1.53 -22.29 18.08
C ARG A 382 -2.48 -21.11 17.91
N LEU A 383 -3.75 -21.37 17.63
CA LEU A 383 -4.74 -20.33 17.33
C LEU A 383 -6.05 -20.59 18.08
N ASN A 384 -6.52 -19.60 18.83
CA ASN A 384 -7.90 -19.46 19.27
C ASN A 384 -8.57 -18.42 18.37
N TYR A 385 -9.11 -18.86 17.24
CA TYR A 385 -9.52 -17.99 16.16
C TYR A 385 -10.60 -16.98 16.55
N SER A 386 -10.34 -15.72 16.23
CA SER A 386 -11.32 -14.64 16.18
C SER A 386 -10.87 -13.64 15.09
N PRO A 387 -11.78 -13.00 14.38
CA PRO A 387 -11.39 -11.95 13.42
C PRO A 387 -10.47 -10.90 14.07
N GLU A 388 -9.43 -10.47 13.34
CA GLU A 388 -8.64 -9.31 13.75
C GLU A 388 -9.46 -8.05 13.44
N MET A 389 -9.60 -7.17 14.44
CA MET A 389 -10.35 -5.92 14.29
C MET A 389 -9.47 -4.75 14.67
N VAL A 390 -9.49 -3.71 13.83
CA VAL A 390 -8.70 -2.49 14.06
C VAL A 390 -9.60 -1.26 13.97
N ALA A 391 -9.37 -0.30 14.87
CA ALA A 391 -9.84 1.06 14.71
C ALA A 391 -8.62 1.97 14.59
N GLU A 392 -8.56 2.79 13.54
CA GLU A 392 -7.49 3.77 13.32
C GLU A 392 -8.07 5.19 13.31
N LEU A 393 -7.43 6.08 14.07
CA LEU A 393 -7.75 7.49 14.17
C LEU A 393 -6.49 8.32 13.96
N TYR A 394 -6.48 9.19 12.95
CA TYR A 394 -5.39 10.14 12.74
C TYR A 394 -5.86 11.58 12.66
N TYR A 395 -4.95 12.51 12.97
CA TYR A 395 -5.14 13.93 12.73
C TYR A 395 -3.94 14.52 12.00
N LYS A 396 -4.08 14.78 10.69
CA LYS A 396 -3.03 15.36 9.85
C LYS A 396 -3.00 16.88 10.02
N ILE A 397 -1.96 17.40 10.63
CA ILE A 397 -1.73 18.82 10.88
C ILE A 397 -0.90 19.39 9.74
N ASN A 398 -1.43 20.34 8.97
CA ASN A 398 -0.59 21.18 8.11
C ASN A 398 0.25 22.11 8.99
N ALA A 399 1.50 21.73 9.23
CA ALA A 399 2.41 22.48 10.09
C ALA A 399 3.11 23.62 9.34
N PHE A 400 3.32 23.47 8.01
CA PHE A 400 3.96 24.51 7.21
C PHE A 400 3.58 24.43 5.72
N GLN A 401 2.79 25.38 5.24
CA GLN A 401 2.52 25.72 3.82
C GLN A 401 2.15 24.52 2.93
N LYS A 402 1.48 23.49 3.44
CA LYS A 402 1.18 22.24 2.72
C LYS A 402 2.44 21.48 2.23
N LYS A 403 3.56 21.68 2.91
CA LYS A 403 4.84 21.05 2.60
C LYS A 403 5.39 20.24 3.75
N PHE A 404 4.95 20.52 4.97
CA PHE A 404 5.29 19.75 6.15
C PHE A 404 4.04 19.45 6.95
N PHE A 405 3.83 18.17 7.17
CA PHE A 405 2.70 17.65 7.94
C PHE A 405 3.20 16.87 9.14
N LEU A 406 2.48 17.01 10.25
CA LEU A 406 2.69 16.22 11.45
C LEU A 406 1.38 15.51 11.77
N THR A 407 1.42 14.19 11.89
CA THR A 407 0.22 13.37 12.06
C THR A 407 0.36 12.47 13.28
N PRO A 408 -0.18 12.85 14.46
CA PRO A 408 -0.48 11.86 15.49
C PRO A 408 -1.52 10.87 14.99
N ASP A 409 -1.30 9.60 15.31
CA ASP A 409 -2.14 8.49 14.93
C ASP A 409 -2.28 7.50 16.09
N TYR A 410 -3.43 6.88 16.18
CA TYR A 410 -3.73 5.86 17.17
C TYR A 410 -4.46 4.70 16.53
N GLN A 411 -3.96 3.47 16.79
CA GLN A 411 -4.62 2.25 16.38
C GLN A 411 -4.91 1.36 17.59
N PHE A 412 -6.15 0.89 17.67
CA PHE A 412 -6.62 -0.09 18.65
C PHE A 412 -6.90 -1.40 17.94
N ILE A 413 -6.22 -2.48 18.36
CA ILE A 413 -6.23 -3.77 17.68
C ILE A 413 -6.75 -4.83 18.64
N LEU A 414 -7.81 -5.51 18.24
CA LEU A 414 -8.36 -6.70 18.90
C LEU A 414 -7.93 -7.96 18.16
N HIS A 415 -7.60 -9.00 18.93
CA HIS A 415 -7.22 -10.32 18.41
C HIS A 415 -6.08 -10.28 17.37
N PRO A 416 -4.92 -9.65 17.70
CA PRO A 416 -3.80 -9.53 16.75
C PRO A 416 -3.41 -10.92 16.23
N ALA A 417 -3.14 -11.02 14.93
CA ALA A 417 -2.92 -12.27 14.21
C ALA A 417 -4.08 -13.27 14.37
N TYR A 418 -5.32 -12.78 14.41
CA TYR A 418 -6.56 -13.56 14.53
C TYR A 418 -6.69 -14.37 15.82
N ASN A 419 -5.94 -14.04 16.87
CA ASN A 419 -5.86 -14.86 18.08
C ASN A 419 -6.55 -14.18 19.28
N ALA A 420 -7.70 -14.70 19.69
CA ALA A 420 -8.47 -14.21 20.83
C ALA A 420 -7.74 -14.33 22.19
N ASP A 421 -6.68 -15.15 22.27
CA ASP A 421 -5.84 -15.27 23.46
C ASP A 421 -4.85 -14.11 23.62
N ARG A 422 -4.80 -13.17 22.64
CA ARG A 422 -3.83 -12.07 22.59
C ARG A 422 -4.51 -10.71 22.51
N GLY A 423 -3.88 -9.71 23.12
CA GLY A 423 -4.37 -8.33 23.08
C GLY A 423 -5.35 -7.99 24.20
N PRO A 424 -6.11 -6.87 24.10
CA PRO A 424 -6.01 -5.88 23.02
C PRO A 424 -4.66 -5.17 22.97
N VAL A 425 -4.34 -4.61 21.80
CA VAL A 425 -3.08 -3.89 21.56
C VAL A 425 -3.38 -2.44 21.20
N ASN A 426 -2.59 -1.53 21.77
CA ASN A 426 -2.63 -0.12 21.46
C ASN A 426 -1.34 0.26 20.73
N VAL A 427 -1.45 1.01 19.63
CA VAL A 427 -0.31 1.56 18.90
C VAL A 427 -0.49 3.06 18.77
N PHE A 428 0.47 3.82 19.26
CA PHE A 428 0.52 5.27 19.14
C PHE A 428 1.62 5.61 18.14
N SER A 429 1.30 6.42 17.14
CA SER A 429 2.24 6.77 16.09
C SER A 429 2.37 8.28 15.95
N LEU A 430 3.53 8.71 15.51
CA LEU A 430 3.76 10.07 15.04
C LEU A 430 4.43 9.99 13.67
N ARG A 431 3.71 10.46 12.65
CA ARG A 431 4.23 10.60 11.29
C ARG A 431 4.64 12.04 11.03
N ALA A 432 5.89 12.24 10.62
CA ALA A 432 6.37 13.50 10.05
C ALA A 432 6.54 13.29 8.54
N HIS A 433 5.90 14.15 7.75
CA HIS A 433 5.89 14.06 6.30
C HIS A 433 6.23 15.39 5.67
N VAL A 434 7.14 15.36 4.70
CA VAL A 434 7.61 16.53 3.93
C VAL A 434 7.46 16.24 2.45
N GLU A 435 6.92 17.21 1.69
CA GLU A 435 6.79 17.11 0.23
C GLU A 435 7.04 18.44 -0.46
N PHE A 436 7.66 18.41 -1.65
CA PHE A 436 7.98 19.60 -2.44
C PHE A 436 7.76 19.33 -3.92
#